data_ba029fad5df6b28bf95facbbb7f1463a
#
_entry.id   ba029fad5df6b28bf95facbbb7f1463a
#
_cell.length_a   1.000
_cell.length_b   1.000
_cell.length_c   1.000
_cell.angle_alpha   90.00
_cell.angle_beta   90.00
_cell.angle_gamma   90.00
#
_symmetry.space_group_name_H-M   'P 1'
#
loop_
_entity.id
_entity.type
_entity.pdbx_description
1 polymer ?
#
loop_
_entity_poly.entity_id
_entity_poly.type
_entity_poly.pdbx_seq_one_letter_code
_entity_poly.pdbx_strand_id
1 'polypeptide(L)'
;MRHLRIGTRGSLLAKWQAEYVRKRLFSAAGVEAEIVVIKTSGDKFANAPLAQIGGKGIFVKELEEALMDESIDVAVHSVKDIPTEIHSRLSFPAVFRREDVRDCLVAASGATLADLRQGARIGTGSLRRQSQLRHIRPDLDVRDLRGNVDTRLRKAQSGEYDGILLAKAGLDRLGWSDRITETFAPDVFLPAVGQGAIAAECRLSDSEAAEVLGALDDAESRSAIIAERALLSALQGGCQVPLGAWARTERGEFILEACVCSVDGAQYVRQRAAASPEQAAALGEHVARLLLESGAQSILEEVRGQHG
;
A
#
# COMPACT_ATOMS: atom_id res chain seq x y z
N MET A 1 2.84 -29.50 -16.70
CA MET A 1 3.00 -28.25 -15.89
C MET A 1 2.44 -28.51 -14.52
N ARG A 2 3.12 -28.03 -13.49
CA ARG A 2 2.68 -28.14 -12.09
C ARG A 2 1.42 -27.33 -11.87
N HIS A 3 0.49 -27.82 -11.09
CA HIS A 3 -0.65 -27.07 -10.59
C HIS A 3 -0.20 -26.25 -9.37
N LEU A 4 -0.36 -24.91 -9.40
CA LEU A 4 0.11 -24.03 -8.31
C LEU A 4 -1.00 -23.77 -7.29
N ARG A 5 -0.60 -23.64 -6.03
CA ARG A 5 -1.48 -23.22 -4.91
C ARG A 5 -1.19 -21.77 -4.60
N ILE A 6 -2.17 -20.89 -4.83
CA ILE A 6 -2.07 -19.45 -4.59
C ILE A 6 -2.67 -19.13 -3.22
N GLY A 7 -1.84 -18.80 -2.26
CA GLY A 7 -2.25 -18.33 -0.94
C GLY A 7 -2.73 -16.88 -0.96
N THR A 8 -3.83 -16.62 -0.25
CA THR A 8 -4.39 -15.28 -0.10
C THR A 8 -5.15 -15.14 1.21
N ARG A 9 -5.33 -13.89 1.67
CA ARG A 9 -6.18 -13.56 2.82
C ARG A 9 -7.67 -13.72 2.49
N GLY A 10 -8.50 -13.76 3.56
CA GLY A 10 -9.95 -13.95 3.44
C GLY A 10 -10.75 -12.74 2.96
N SER A 11 -10.17 -11.52 2.88
CA SER A 11 -10.89 -10.30 2.47
C SER A 11 -11.29 -10.34 1.01
N LEU A 12 -12.39 -9.63 0.65
CA LEU A 12 -12.87 -9.54 -0.74
C LEU A 12 -11.77 -9.05 -1.69
N LEU A 13 -11.04 -8.02 -1.28
CA LEU A 13 -9.96 -7.44 -2.10
C LEU A 13 -8.80 -8.43 -2.28
N ALA A 14 -8.39 -9.14 -1.24
CA ALA A 14 -7.31 -10.14 -1.33
C ALA A 14 -7.70 -11.30 -2.25
N LYS A 15 -8.93 -11.80 -2.14
CA LYS A 15 -9.45 -12.84 -3.05
C LYS A 15 -9.49 -12.37 -4.50
N TRP A 16 -9.90 -11.12 -4.75
CA TRP A 16 -9.88 -10.54 -6.08
C TRP A 16 -8.45 -10.49 -6.64
N GLN A 17 -7.48 -10.11 -5.81
CA GLN A 17 -6.06 -10.05 -6.23
C GLN A 17 -5.51 -11.44 -6.56
N ALA A 18 -5.82 -12.45 -5.76
CA ALA A 18 -5.42 -13.83 -6.04
C ALA A 18 -6.06 -14.36 -7.34
N GLU A 19 -7.34 -14.07 -7.55
CA GLU A 19 -8.05 -14.44 -8.78
C GLU A 19 -7.47 -13.73 -10.02
N TYR A 20 -7.06 -12.47 -9.88
CA TYR A 20 -6.35 -11.75 -10.93
C TYR A 20 -5.03 -12.45 -11.29
N VAL A 21 -4.22 -12.82 -10.30
CA VAL A 21 -2.95 -13.54 -10.52
C VAL A 21 -3.21 -14.90 -11.15
N ARG A 22 -4.20 -15.65 -10.67
CA ARG A 22 -4.60 -16.95 -11.24
C ARG A 22 -4.94 -16.85 -12.73
N LYS A 23 -5.74 -15.86 -13.11
CA LYS A 23 -6.11 -15.60 -14.51
C LYS A 23 -4.90 -15.21 -15.35
N ARG A 24 -3.98 -14.41 -14.80
CA ARG A 24 -2.75 -14.00 -15.50
C ARG A 24 -1.82 -15.20 -15.75
N LEU A 25 -1.65 -16.09 -14.76
CA LEU A 25 -0.87 -17.32 -14.90
C LEU A 25 -1.44 -18.22 -16.01
N PHE A 26 -2.75 -18.43 -16.00
CA PHE A 26 -3.39 -19.22 -17.03
C PHE A 26 -3.26 -18.60 -18.43
N SER A 27 -3.54 -17.30 -18.57
CA SER A 27 -3.56 -16.62 -19.86
C SER A 27 -2.16 -16.46 -20.49
N ALA A 28 -1.11 -16.30 -19.67
CA ALA A 28 0.24 -16.05 -20.16
C ALA A 28 1.08 -17.32 -20.31
N ALA A 29 0.88 -18.33 -19.45
CA ALA A 29 1.72 -19.50 -19.39
C ALA A 29 0.94 -20.85 -19.43
N GLY A 30 -0.39 -20.81 -19.50
CA GLY A 30 -1.24 -22.01 -19.45
C GLY A 30 -1.16 -22.76 -18.11
N VAL A 31 -0.67 -22.08 -17.05
CA VAL A 31 -0.51 -22.69 -15.74
C VAL A 31 -1.83 -22.64 -14.98
N GLU A 32 -2.31 -23.80 -14.58
CA GLU A 32 -3.47 -23.92 -13.69
C GLU A 32 -3.08 -23.68 -12.25
N ALA A 33 -3.95 -23.00 -11.50
CA ALA A 33 -3.75 -22.75 -10.08
C ALA A 33 -5.06 -22.76 -9.31
N GLU A 34 -5.00 -23.23 -8.07
CA GLU A 34 -6.09 -23.11 -7.10
C GLU A 34 -5.81 -22.01 -6.06
N ILE A 35 -6.88 -21.47 -5.49
CA ILE A 35 -6.78 -20.43 -4.46
C ILE A 35 -6.96 -21.04 -3.07
N VAL A 36 -5.97 -20.86 -2.21
CA VAL A 36 -5.96 -21.30 -0.82
C VAL A 36 -6.13 -20.09 0.09
N VAL A 37 -7.23 -20.05 0.85
CA VAL A 37 -7.49 -18.93 1.77
C VAL A 37 -6.82 -19.21 3.11
N ILE A 38 -5.86 -18.34 3.47
CA ILE A 38 -5.14 -18.38 4.74
C ILE A 38 -5.78 -17.39 5.72
N LYS A 39 -6.08 -17.86 6.93
CA LYS A 39 -6.59 -16.98 8.00
C LYS A 39 -5.43 -16.28 8.69
N THR A 40 -5.35 -14.96 8.58
CA THR A 40 -4.30 -14.17 9.22
C THR A 40 -4.75 -13.60 10.57
N SER A 41 -3.78 -13.36 11.46
CA SER A 41 -4.01 -12.65 12.73
C SER A 41 -4.52 -11.23 12.49
N GLY A 42 -4.04 -10.55 11.43
CA GLY A 42 -4.55 -9.24 11.02
C GLY A 42 -6.05 -9.24 10.67
N ASP A 43 -6.57 -10.33 10.12
CA ASP A 43 -8.02 -10.47 9.85
C ASP A 43 -8.84 -10.74 11.13
N LYS A 44 -8.26 -11.45 12.11
CA LYS A 44 -8.90 -11.71 13.42
C LYS A 44 -9.00 -10.45 14.27
N PHE A 45 -7.98 -9.59 14.22
CA PHE A 45 -7.89 -8.36 15.03
C PHE A 45 -8.23 -7.09 14.22
N ALA A 46 -9.01 -7.22 13.15
CA ALA A 46 -9.38 -6.10 12.28
C ALA A 46 -10.01 -4.89 13.02
N ASN A 47 -10.50 -5.09 14.25
CA ASN A 47 -11.11 -4.04 15.10
C ASN A 47 -10.22 -3.58 16.25
N ALA A 48 -9.03 -4.18 16.49
CA ALA A 48 -8.14 -3.79 17.58
C ALA A 48 -7.17 -2.69 17.13
N PRO A 49 -6.72 -1.77 18.02
CA PRO A 49 -5.72 -0.74 17.69
C PRO A 49 -4.40 -1.40 17.23
N LEU A 50 -3.76 -0.84 16.16
CA LEU A 50 -2.49 -1.40 15.64
C LEU A 50 -1.39 -1.44 16.70
N ALA A 51 -1.36 -0.46 17.60
CA ALA A 51 -0.43 -0.40 18.71
C ALA A 51 -0.55 -1.60 19.69
N GLN A 52 -1.73 -2.21 19.77
CA GLN A 52 -1.97 -3.37 20.64
C GLN A 52 -1.71 -4.72 19.95
N ILE A 53 -1.65 -4.74 18.62
CA ILE A 53 -1.51 -5.99 17.86
C ILE A 53 -0.01 -6.32 17.63
N GLY A 54 0.89 -5.43 18.03
CA GLY A 54 2.35 -5.54 18.09
C GLY A 54 2.97 -6.45 17.02
N GLY A 55 3.66 -5.89 16.04
CA GLY A 55 4.51 -6.66 15.14
C GLY A 55 4.51 -6.18 13.69
N LYS A 56 5.69 -6.23 13.07
CA LYS A 56 5.88 -6.05 11.63
C LYS A 56 5.20 -7.24 10.90
N GLY A 57 4.50 -6.99 9.80
CA GLY A 57 4.02 -8.06 8.91
C GLY A 57 2.74 -8.80 9.32
N ILE A 58 1.85 -8.22 10.11
CA ILE A 58 0.59 -8.83 10.62
C ILE A 58 -0.29 -9.45 9.50
N PHE A 59 -0.15 -9.00 8.28
CA PHE A 59 -0.91 -9.50 7.12
C PHE A 59 -0.12 -10.44 6.21
N VAL A 60 1.18 -10.60 6.46
CA VAL A 60 2.11 -11.33 5.59
C VAL A 60 2.62 -12.60 6.26
N LYS A 61 2.80 -12.59 7.58
CA LYS A 61 3.44 -13.65 8.36
C LYS A 61 2.86 -15.05 8.08
N GLU A 62 1.57 -15.22 8.17
CA GLU A 62 0.94 -16.54 7.99
C GLU A 62 0.98 -17.01 6.51
N LEU A 63 1.07 -16.09 5.56
CA LEU A 63 1.32 -16.43 4.15
C LEU A 63 2.77 -16.87 3.93
N GLU A 64 3.75 -16.18 4.54
CA GLU A 64 5.15 -16.59 4.51
C GLU A 64 5.35 -17.95 5.20
N GLU A 65 4.70 -18.18 6.36
CA GLU A 65 4.70 -19.49 7.03
C GLU A 65 4.14 -20.59 6.10
N ALA A 66 3.04 -20.34 5.41
CA ALA A 66 2.44 -21.28 4.47
C ALA A 66 3.30 -21.52 3.21
N LEU A 67 4.10 -20.54 2.77
CA LEU A 67 5.13 -20.75 1.75
C LEU A 67 6.24 -21.66 2.30
N MET A 68 6.67 -21.42 3.52
CA MET A 68 7.79 -22.13 4.15
C MET A 68 7.47 -23.59 4.49
N ASP A 69 6.23 -23.90 4.87
CA ASP A 69 5.75 -25.27 5.14
C ASP A 69 5.20 -25.96 3.88
N GLU A 70 5.35 -25.31 2.71
CA GLU A 70 4.94 -25.83 1.39
C GLU A 70 3.44 -26.11 1.26
N SER A 71 2.57 -25.54 2.09
CA SER A 71 1.12 -25.64 1.94
C SER A 71 0.58 -24.78 0.80
N ILE A 72 1.34 -23.74 0.40
CA ILE A 72 1.13 -22.94 -0.80
C ILE A 72 2.43 -22.79 -1.60
N ASP A 73 2.32 -22.43 -2.88
CA ASP A 73 3.46 -22.24 -3.78
C ASP A 73 3.70 -20.75 -4.09
N VAL A 74 2.64 -19.96 -4.08
CA VAL A 74 2.63 -18.53 -4.36
C VAL A 74 1.79 -17.81 -3.31
N ALA A 75 2.27 -16.68 -2.77
CA ALA A 75 1.46 -15.75 -1.97
C ALA A 75 1.23 -14.45 -2.73
N VAL A 76 0.01 -13.91 -2.65
CA VAL A 76 -0.36 -12.67 -3.34
C VAL A 76 -0.60 -11.56 -2.34
N HIS A 77 0.09 -10.43 -2.56
CA HIS A 77 0.09 -9.28 -1.65
C HIS A 77 -0.24 -7.96 -2.35
N SER A 78 -0.90 -7.06 -1.61
CA SER A 78 -0.80 -5.63 -1.91
C SER A 78 0.59 -5.15 -1.48
N VAL A 79 1.37 -4.54 -2.37
CA VAL A 79 2.77 -4.17 -2.09
C VAL A 79 2.91 -3.25 -0.88
N LYS A 80 1.95 -2.35 -0.65
CA LYS A 80 1.95 -1.44 0.51
C LYS A 80 1.85 -2.14 1.87
N ASP A 81 1.44 -3.42 1.90
CA ASP A 81 1.29 -4.21 3.12
C ASP A 81 2.53 -5.10 3.38
N ILE A 82 3.47 -5.17 2.41
CA ILE A 82 4.71 -5.93 2.51
C ILE A 82 5.71 -5.17 3.39
N PRO A 83 6.30 -5.81 4.43
CA PRO A 83 7.34 -5.21 5.25
C PRO A 83 8.55 -4.74 4.42
N THR A 84 9.33 -3.81 4.97
CA THR A 84 10.60 -3.39 4.34
C THR A 84 11.62 -4.52 4.30
N GLU A 85 11.69 -5.32 5.36
CA GLU A 85 12.52 -6.51 5.44
C GLU A 85 11.75 -7.72 4.91
N ILE A 86 12.33 -8.42 3.94
CA ILE A 86 11.77 -9.63 3.31
C ILE A 86 12.48 -10.83 3.90
N HIS A 87 11.74 -11.93 4.12
CA HIS A 87 12.32 -13.18 4.60
C HIS A 87 13.37 -13.71 3.61
N SER A 88 14.60 -14.05 4.10
CA SER A 88 15.76 -14.39 3.26
C SER A 88 15.58 -15.61 2.34
N ARG A 89 14.61 -16.48 2.61
CA ARG A 89 14.27 -17.66 1.79
C ARG A 89 13.12 -17.43 0.80
N LEU A 90 12.59 -16.21 0.75
CA LEU A 90 11.48 -15.83 -0.12
C LEU A 90 11.91 -14.77 -1.13
N SER A 91 11.18 -14.64 -2.21
CA SER A 91 11.41 -13.65 -3.25
C SER A 91 10.09 -13.16 -3.86
N PHE A 92 10.14 -12.02 -4.52
CA PHE A 92 9.03 -11.44 -5.28
C PHE A 92 9.35 -11.44 -6.78
N PRO A 93 9.17 -12.57 -7.49
CA PRO A 93 9.49 -12.66 -8.92
C PRO A 93 8.64 -11.74 -9.79
N ALA A 94 7.41 -11.44 -9.37
CA ALA A 94 6.51 -10.57 -10.11
C ALA A 94 5.96 -9.41 -9.29
N VAL A 95 6.11 -8.21 -9.83
CA VAL A 95 5.29 -7.03 -9.53
C VAL A 95 4.40 -6.81 -10.75
N PHE A 96 3.10 -6.92 -10.58
CA PHE A 96 2.16 -6.75 -11.68
C PHE A 96 1.98 -5.27 -12.03
N ARG A 97 1.54 -5.00 -13.26
CA ARG A 97 1.22 -3.64 -13.71
C ARG A 97 0.40 -2.91 -12.68
N ARG A 98 0.91 -1.75 -12.27
CA ARG A 98 0.37 -0.92 -11.19
C ARG A 98 -0.94 -0.26 -11.62
N GLU A 99 -1.92 -0.34 -10.77
CA GLU A 99 -3.18 0.37 -10.89
C GLU A 99 -3.07 1.82 -10.37
N ASP A 100 -4.18 2.56 -10.46
CA ASP A 100 -4.27 3.95 -10.00
C ASP A 100 -3.76 4.10 -8.57
N VAL A 101 -2.72 4.91 -8.39
CA VAL A 101 -2.03 5.09 -7.10
C VAL A 101 -2.79 5.99 -6.15
N ARG A 102 -3.78 6.74 -6.64
CA ARG A 102 -4.44 7.83 -5.91
C ARG A 102 -5.25 7.35 -4.72
N ASP A 103 -5.35 8.23 -3.74
CA ASP A 103 -6.35 8.12 -2.69
C ASP A 103 -7.67 8.76 -3.15
N CYS A 104 -8.76 8.37 -2.52
CA CYS A 104 -10.07 8.90 -2.81
C CYS A 104 -10.90 9.11 -1.53
N LEU A 105 -11.82 10.05 -1.60
CA LEU A 105 -12.86 10.28 -0.61
C LEU A 105 -14.11 9.50 -1.00
N VAL A 106 -14.74 8.89 -0.01
CA VAL A 106 -16.08 8.33 -0.09
C VAL A 106 -16.94 9.01 0.98
N ALA A 107 -17.82 9.88 0.60
CA ALA A 107 -18.76 10.58 1.49
C ALA A 107 -20.20 10.17 1.15
N ALA A 108 -20.99 9.75 2.16
CA ALA A 108 -22.37 9.32 1.95
C ALA A 108 -23.26 10.45 1.41
N SER A 109 -22.91 11.70 1.67
CA SER A 109 -23.59 12.90 1.16
C SER A 109 -23.29 13.23 -0.31
N GLY A 110 -22.27 12.56 -0.93
CA GLY A 110 -21.77 12.95 -2.24
C GLY A 110 -20.83 14.16 -2.24
N ALA A 111 -20.49 14.71 -1.06
CA ALA A 111 -19.64 15.90 -0.93
C ALA A 111 -18.20 15.62 -1.36
N THR A 112 -17.55 16.62 -1.94
CA THR A 112 -16.09 16.68 -2.12
C THR A 112 -15.41 17.14 -0.83
N LEU A 113 -14.07 17.07 -0.76
CA LEU A 113 -13.31 17.52 0.40
C LEU A 113 -13.54 19.03 0.69
N ALA A 114 -13.70 19.82 -0.37
CA ALA A 114 -13.96 21.26 -0.25
C ALA A 114 -15.36 21.54 0.32
N ASP A 115 -16.36 20.71 -0.01
CA ASP A 115 -17.76 20.88 0.42
C ASP A 115 -18.03 20.37 1.84
N LEU A 116 -17.10 19.63 2.45
CA LEU A 116 -17.25 19.14 3.81
C LEU A 116 -17.27 20.31 4.80
N ARG A 117 -18.28 20.32 5.72
CA ARG A 117 -18.38 21.30 6.78
C ARG A 117 -17.18 21.29 7.72
N GLN A 118 -16.88 22.37 8.37
CA GLN A 118 -15.92 22.42 9.47
C GLN A 118 -16.28 21.39 10.54
N GLY A 119 -15.27 20.70 11.08
CA GLY A 119 -15.43 19.63 12.06
C GLY A 119 -16.06 18.36 11.50
N ALA A 120 -16.16 18.17 10.16
CA ALA A 120 -16.64 16.92 9.58
C ALA A 120 -15.70 15.76 9.97
N ARG A 121 -16.31 14.62 10.33
CA ARG A 121 -15.61 13.42 10.80
C ARG A 121 -15.11 12.60 9.62
N ILE A 122 -13.79 12.54 9.45
CA ILE A 122 -13.17 11.78 8.35
C ILE A 122 -12.42 10.58 8.89
N GLY A 123 -12.85 9.37 8.43
CA GLY A 123 -12.31 8.09 8.88
C GLY A 123 -11.09 7.66 8.06
N THR A 124 -9.96 7.42 8.75
CA THR A 124 -8.79 6.73 8.19
C THR A 124 -7.88 6.21 9.30
N GLY A 125 -7.36 4.98 9.16
CA GLY A 125 -6.35 4.41 10.08
C GLY A 125 -4.91 4.60 9.59
N SER A 126 -4.69 5.38 8.53
CA SER A 126 -3.36 5.63 7.97
C SER A 126 -2.80 6.96 8.46
N LEU A 127 -1.66 6.92 9.18
CA LEU A 127 -0.97 8.14 9.62
C LEU A 127 -0.63 9.06 8.45
N ARG A 128 -0.18 8.52 7.31
CA ARG A 128 0.08 9.28 6.09
C ARG A 128 -1.16 10.05 5.63
N ARG A 129 -2.34 9.42 5.65
CA ARG A 129 -3.59 10.09 5.25
C ARG A 129 -4.03 11.10 6.28
N GLN A 130 -3.91 10.78 7.56
CA GLN A 130 -4.26 11.68 8.64
C GLN A 130 -3.44 12.97 8.58
N SER A 131 -2.10 12.83 8.46
CA SER A 131 -1.18 13.97 8.43
C SER A 131 -1.41 14.87 7.21
N GLN A 132 -1.47 14.28 6.00
CA GLN A 132 -1.72 15.07 4.79
C GLN A 132 -3.12 15.72 4.80
N LEU A 133 -4.14 15.03 5.32
CA LEU A 133 -5.49 15.61 5.41
C LEU A 133 -5.51 16.79 6.39
N ARG A 134 -4.88 16.68 7.56
CA ARG A 134 -4.77 17.79 8.51
C ARG A 134 -3.96 18.96 7.95
N HIS A 135 -2.97 18.69 7.14
CA HIS A 135 -2.21 19.75 6.45
C HIS A 135 -3.09 20.54 5.48
N ILE A 136 -3.97 19.89 4.74
CA ILE A 136 -4.82 20.51 3.72
C ILE A 136 -6.09 21.12 4.36
N ARG A 137 -6.67 20.43 5.34
CA ARG A 137 -7.94 20.77 6.01
C ARG A 137 -7.79 20.55 7.52
N PRO A 138 -7.08 21.47 8.24
CA PRO A 138 -6.84 21.37 9.69
C PRO A 138 -8.12 21.49 10.53
N ASP A 139 -9.20 21.95 9.93
CA ASP A 139 -10.51 22.11 10.56
C ASP A 139 -11.32 20.79 10.64
N LEU A 140 -10.88 19.70 10.02
CA LEU A 140 -11.60 18.43 10.03
C LEU A 140 -11.29 17.58 11.28
N ASP A 141 -12.29 16.83 11.73
CA ASP A 141 -12.17 15.85 12.81
C ASP A 141 -11.72 14.49 12.23
N VAL A 142 -10.41 14.28 12.15
CA VAL A 142 -9.82 13.06 11.58
C VAL A 142 -9.77 11.97 12.64
N ARG A 143 -10.51 10.88 12.41
CA ARG A 143 -10.69 9.74 13.32
C ARG A 143 -10.10 8.45 12.78
N ASP A 144 -9.69 7.55 13.69
CA ASP A 144 -9.23 6.22 13.30
C ASP A 144 -10.39 5.39 12.70
N LEU A 145 -10.10 4.69 11.59
CA LEU A 145 -11.04 3.81 10.91
C LEU A 145 -10.36 2.49 10.56
N ARG A 146 -10.90 1.41 11.06
CA ARG A 146 -10.40 0.05 10.89
C ARG A 146 -11.36 -0.86 10.15
N GLY A 147 -10.83 -1.98 9.67
CA GLY A 147 -11.53 -3.02 8.93
C GLY A 147 -11.11 -3.12 7.47
N ASN A 148 -11.65 -4.11 6.78
CA ASN A 148 -11.50 -4.27 5.34
C ASN A 148 -12.32 -3.22 4.59
N VAL A 149 -12.13 -3.09 3.28
CA VAL A 149 -12.77 -2.05 2.45
C VAL A 149 -14.29 -2.05 2.59
N ASP A 150 -14.93 -3.22 2.56
CA ASP A 150 -16.37 -3.38 2.73
C ASP A 150 -16.87 -2.92 4.11
N THR A 151 -16.13 -3.24 5.17
CA THR A 151 -16.45 -2.80 6.54
C THR A 151 -16.35 -1.28 6.68
N ARG A 152 -15.29 -0.68 6.09
CA ARG A 152 -15.11 0.79 6.11
C ARG A 152 -16.21 1.50 5.34
N LEU A 153 -16.63 0.97 4.19
CA LEU A 153 -17.76 1.52 3.42
C LEU A 153 -19.07 1.48 4.20
N ARG A 154 -19.34 0.36 4.90
CA ARG A 154 -20.56 0.27 5.76
C ARG A 154 -20.56 1.32 6.86
N LYS A 155 -19.39 1.58 7.50
CA LYS A 155 -19.25 2.61 8.53
C LYS A 155 -19.46 4.03 7.98
N ALA A 156 -19.02 4.31 6.74
CA ALA A 156 -19.33 5.57 6.08
C ALA A 156 -20.84 5.71 5.82
N GLN A 157 -21.48 4.64 5.35
CA GLN A 157 -22.92 4.64 5.07
C GLN A 157 -23.79 4.70 6.32
N SER A 158 -23.32 4.20 7.47
CA SER A 158 -24.09 4.28 8.74
C SER A 158 -24.07 5.66 9.39
N GLY A 159 -23.34 6.65 8.84
CA GLY A 159 -23.22 7.99 9.41
C GLY A 159 -22.25 8.10 10.59
N GLU A 160 -21.45 7.04 10.86
CA GLU A 160 -20.38 7.09 11.85
C GLU A 160 -19.30 8.13 11.44
N TYR A 161 -19.07 8.26 10.13
CA TYR A 161 -18.19 9.24 9.50
C TYR A 161 -18.94 10.05 8.45
N ASP A 162 -18.57 11.33 8.30
CA ASP A 162 -19.08 12.19 7.22
C ASP A 162 -18.38 11.83 5.88
N GLY A 163 -17.16 11.27 5.95
CA GLY A 163 -16.41 10.70 4.82
C GLY A 163 -15.30 9.76 5.28
N ILE A 164 -14.80 8.94 4.36
CA ILE A 164 -13.65 8.04 4.63
C ILE A 164 -12.64 8.11 3.49
N LEU A 165 -11.35 7.90 3.82
CA LEU A 165 -10.29 7.85 2.82
C LEU A 165 -9.91 6.40 2.49
N LEU A 166 -9.94 6.08 1.19
CA LEU A 166 -9.58 4.77 0.66
C LEU A 166 -8.56 4.90 -0.48
N ALA A 167 -7.91 3.78 -0.84
CA ALA A 167 -7.12 3.70 -2.07
C ALA A 167 -8.07 3.42 -3.24
N LYS A 168 -8.02 4.26 -4.28
CA LYS A 168 -8.87 4.13 -5.48
C LYS A 168 -8.77 2.75 -6.11
N ALA A 169 -7.55 2.22 -6.31
CA ALA A 169 -7.33 0.87 -6.85
C ALA A 169 -8.10 -0.23 -6.12
N GLY A 170 -8.33 -0.09 -4.80
CA GLY A 170 -9.11 -1.06 -4.03
C GLY A 170 -10.58 -1.05 -4.40
N LEU A 171 -11.16 0.13 -4.64
CA LEU A 171 -12.56 0.29 -5.07
C LEU A 171 -12.75 -0.13 -6.52
N ASP A 172 -11.83 0.27 -7.40
CA ASP A 172 -11.87 -0.11 -8.82
C ASP A 172 -11.87 -1.63 -9.01
N ARG A 173 -10.98 -2.34 -8.28
CA ARG A 173 -10.89 -3.80 -8.30
C ARG A 173 -12.15 -4.50 -7.84
N LEU A 174 -12.87 -3.91 -6.89
CA LEU A 174 -14.13 -4.45 -6.38
C LEU A 174 -15.37 -4.00 -7.19
N GLY A 175 -15.19 -3.18 -8.24
CA GLY A 175 -16.29 -2.64 -9.04
C GLY A 175 -17.11 -1.59 -8.30
N TRP A 176 -16.49 -0.87 -7.33
CA TRP A 176 -17.16 0.14 -6.48
C TRP A 176 -16.66 1.57 -6.75
N SER A 177 -16.20 1.83 -7.96
CA SER A 177 -15.73 3.16 -8.38
C SER A 177 -16.83 4.22 -8.33
N ASP A 178 -18.10 3.80 -8.47
CA ASP A 178 -19.30 4.63 -8.31
C ASP A 178 -19.51 5.20 -6.89
N ARG A 179 -18.81 4.62 -5.89
CA ARG A 179 -18.83 5.08 -4.50
C ARG A 179 -17.88 6.25 -4.24
N ILE A 180 -16.97 6.53 -5.16
CA ILE A 180 -15.96 7.59 -5.02
C ILE A 180 -16.63 8.94 -5.25
N THR A 181 -16.52 9.84 -4.27
CA THR A 181 -17.02 11.22 -4.40
C THR A 181 -15.95 12.18 -4.89
N GLU A 182 -14.68 11.89 -4.58
CA GLU A 182 -13.53 12.66 -5.05
C GLU A 182 -12.29 11.77 -5.15
N THR A 183 -11.47 11.99 -6.18
CA THR A 183 -10.15 11.36 -6.32
C THR A 183 -9.08 12.45 -6.20
N PHE A 184 -8.15 12.27 -5.25
CA PHE A 184 -7.14 13.27 -4.98
C PHE A 184 -6.01 13.23 -6.01
N ALA A 185 -5.64 14.39 -6.52
CA ALA A 185 -4.48 14.52 -7.38
C ALA A 185 -3.18 14.30 -6.58
N PRO A 186 -2.16 13.58 -7.12
CA PRO A 186 -0.94 13.28 -6.37
C PRO A 186 -0.07 14.50 -6.04
N ASP A 187 -0.25 15.61 -6.74
CA ASP A 187 0.38 16.89 -6.42
C ASP A 187 -0.12 17.46 -5.08
N VAL A 188 -1.37 17.13 -4.70
CA VAL A 188 -2.00 17.54 -3.45
C VAL A 188 -1.87 16.46 -2.37
N PHE A 189 -1.98 15.18 -2.75
CA PHE A 189 -2.08 14.07 -1.81
C PHE A 189 -1.25 12.86 -2.29
N LEU A 190 -0.02 12.72 -1.80
CA LEU A 190 0.87 11.64 -2.22
C LEU A 190 0.44 10.27 -1.66
N PRO A 191 0.43 9.24 -2.51
CA PRO A 191 0.01 7.88 -2.14
C PRO A 191 0.97 7.21 -1.16
N ALA A 192 0.56 6.06 -0.62
CA ALA A 192 1.46 5.20 0.14
C ALA A 192 2.48 4.53 -0.78
N VAL A 193 3.67 4.24 -0.25
CA VAL A 193 4.66 3.36 -0.89
C VAL A 193 3.99 2.08 -1.36
N GLY A 194 4.11 1.75 -2.64
CA GLY A 194 3.52 0.54 -3.23
C GLY A 194 2.00 0.56 -3.41
N GLN A 195 1.31 1.68 -3.17
CA GLN A 195 -0.14 1.73 -3.38
C GLN A 195 -0.49 1.49 -4.84
N GLY A 196 -1.52 0.68 -5.09
CA GLY A 196 -1.96 0.27 -6.43
C GLY A 196 -1.26 -0.98 -6.98
N ALA A 197 -0.10 -1.37 -6.45
CA ALA A 197 0.65 -2.52 -6.91
C ALA A 197 0.26 -3.83 -6.19
N ILE A 198 0.29 -4.93 -6.95
CA ILE A 198 0.20 -6.31 -6.48
C ILE A 198 1.56 -6.97 -6.71
N ALA A 199 2.01 -7.81 -5.79
CA ALA A 199 3.18 -8.65 -5.96
C ALA A 199 2.85 -10.11 -5.66
N ALA A 200 3.53 -11.02 -6.36
CA ALA A 200 3.52 -12.44 -6.07
C ALA A 200 4.85 -12.83 -5.43
N GLU A 201 4.76 -13.56 -4.33
CA GLU A 201 5.88 -14.07 -3.56
C GLU A 201 5.94 -15.59 -3.67
N CYS A 202 7.15 -16.14 -3.75
CA CYS A 202 7.39 -17.58 -3.71
C CYS A 202 8.68 -17.91 -2.96
N ARG A 203 8.91 -19.19 -2.68
CA ARG A 203 10.18 -19.68 -2.15
C ARG A 203 11.32 -19.41 -3.13
N LEU A 204 12.47 -19.00 -2.61
CA LEU A 204 13.67 -18.78 -3.43
C LEU A 204 14.16 -20.08 -4.09
N SER A 205 13.88 -21.24 -3.46
CA SER A 205 14.21 -22.57 -3.96
C SER A 205 13.25 -23.09 -5.06
N ASP A 206 12.09 -22.44 -5.25
CA ASP A 206 11.08 -22.84 -6.23
C ASP A 206 11.31 -22.13 -7.58
N SER A 207 12.31 -22.58 -8.31
CA SER A 207 12.70 -21.98 -9.60
C SER A 207 11.59 -22.04 -10.65
N GLU A 208 10.76 -23.08 -10.65
CA GLU A 208 9.64 -23.22 -11.59
C GLU A 208 8.57 -22.17 -11.34
N ALA A 209 8.18 -21.97 -10.08
CA ALA A 209 7.25 -20.91 -9.71
C ALA A 209 7.84 -19.52 -10.00
N ALA A 210 9.12 -19.30 -9.69
CA ALA A 210 9.81 -18.03 -9.93
C ALA A 210 9.88 -17.67 -11.42
N GLU A 211 10.16 -18.65 -12.30
CA GLU A 211 10.22 -18.45 -13.75
C GLU A 211 8.84 -18.05 -14.32
N VAL A 212 7.81 -18.81 -13.97
CA VAL A 212 6.44 -18.56 -14.47
C VAL A 212 5.91 -17.22 -13.98
N LEU A 213 6.16 -16.87 -12.70
CA LEU A 213 5.78 -15.57 -12.15
C LEU A 213 6.60 -14.45 -12.80
N GLY A 214 7.91 -14.63 -12.99
CA GLY A 214 8.79 -13.63 -13.60
C GLY A 214 8.36 -13.22 -15.01
N ALA A 215 7.73 -14.11 -15.76
CA ALA A 215 7.15 -13.80 -17.07
C ALA A 215 5.95 -12.81 -16.97
N LEU A 216 5.39 -12.60 -15.80
CA LEU A 216 4.28 -11.67 -15.53
C LEU A 216 4.72 -10.36 -14.93
N ASP A 217 6.03 -10.18 -14.73
CA ASP A 217 6.60 -8.99 -14.14
C ASP A 217 6.44 -7.76 -15.06
N ASP A 218 6.06 -6.63 -14.46
CA ASP A 218 5.97 -5.34 -15.15
C ASP A 218 7.16 -4.47 -14.75
N ALA A 219 8.08 -4.27 -15.67
CA ALA A 219 9.36 -3.61 -15.41
C ALA A 219 9.20 -2.16 -14.91
N GLU A 220 8.22 -1.41 -15.44
CA GLU A 220 7.95 -0.04 -15.02
C GLU A 220 7.44 -0.01 -13.57
N SER A 221 6.46 -0.83 -13.27
CA SER A 221 5.94 -0.98 -11.90
C SER A 221 7.01 -1.46 -10.93
N ARG A 222 7.85 -2.42 -11.34
CA ARG A 222 8.97 -2.92 -10.53
C ARG A 222 9.96 -1.82 -10.18
N SER A 223 10.42 -1.05 -11.18
CA SER A 223 11.34 0.06 -10.93
C SER A 223 10.74 1.09 -9.98
N ALA A 224 9.46 1.43 -10.15
CA ALA A 224 8.75 2.33 -9.26
C ALA A 224 8.71 1.79 -7.81
N ILE A 225 8.39 0.51 -7.63
CA ILE A 225 8.34 -0.13 -6.31
C ILE A 225 9.73 -0.22 -5.67
N ILE A 226 10.78 -0.51 -6.43
CA ILE A 226 12.15 -0.52 -5.93
C ILE A 226 12.53 0.87 -5.38
N ALA A 227 12.28 1.95 -6.12
CA ALA A 227 12.59 3.31 -5.69
C ALA A 227 11.83 3.71 -4.42
N GLU A 228 10.53 3.46 -4.39
CA GLU A 228 9.67 3.79 -3.25
C GLU A 228 10.05 2.97 -1.99
N ARG A 229 10.38 1.68 -2.13
CA ARG A 229 10.79 0.82 -1.01
C ARG A 229 12.18 1.17 -0.51
N ALA A 230 13.13 1.51 -1.38
CA ALA A 230 14.46 1.98 -1.01
C ALA A 230 14.37 3.28 -0.19
N LEU A 231 13.53 4.23 -0.62
CA LEU A 231 13.19 5.43 0.16
C LEU A 231 12.65 5.08 1.56
N LEU A 232 11.64 4.21 1.63
CA LEU A 232 11.02 3.81 2.90
C LEU A 232 12.04 3.15 3.84
N SER A 233 12.90 2.29 3.30
CA SER A 233 13.96 1.62 4.06
C SER A 233 14.99 2.61 4.58
N ALA A 234 15.47 3.55 3.74
CA ALA A 234 16.46 4.56 4.12
C ALA A 234 15.94 5.52 5.21
N LEU A 235 14.64 5.80 5.23
CA LEU A 235 14.00 6.57 6.31
C LEU A 235 13.71 5.73 7.56
N GLN A 236 14.15 4.45 7.60
CA GLN A 236 13.81 3.48 8.66
C GLN A 236 12.31 3.43 8.92
N GLY A 237 11.55 3.60 7.86
CA GLY A 237 10.10 3.66 7.89
C GLY A 237 9.48 2.26 7.86
N GLY A 238 8.29 2.16 8.45
CA GLY A 238 7.39 1.02 8.36
C GLY A 238 5.99 1.51 8.00
N CYS A 239 4.97 0.66 8.15
CA CYS A 239 3.58 1.02 7.86
C CYS A 239 3.01 2.16 8.73
N GLN A 240 3.75 2.62 9.74
CA GLN A 240 3.34 3.63 10.72
C GLN A 240 4.07 4.98 10.56
N VAL A 241 4.68 5.26 9.42
CA VAL A 241 5.28 6.58 9.16
C VAL A 241 4.35 7.44 8.30
N PRO A 242 4.31 8.75 8.53
CA PRO A 242 3.50 9.69 7.76
C PRO A 242 4.20 10.06 6.44
N LEU A 243 4.58 9.03 5.65
CA LEU A 243 5.32 9.12 4.40
C LEU A 243 4.40 8.86 3.21
N GLY A 244 4.32 9.81 2.29
CA GLY A 244 3.79 9.63 0.94
C GLY A 244 4.91 9.50 -0.07
N ALA A 245 4.77 8.62 -1.08
CA ALA A 245 5.75 8.49 -2.15
C ALA A 245 5.12 7.99 -3.44
N TRP A 246 5.63 8.48 -4.57
CA TRP A 246 5.21 8.04 -5.88
C TRP A 246 6.35 8.12 -6.90
N ALA A 247 6.78 6.96 -7.36
CA ALA A 247 7.71 6.83 -8.48
C ALA A 247 6.93 6.54 -9.78
N ARG A 248 7.37 7.17 -10.86
CA ARG A 248 6.73 7.07 -12.18
C ARG A 248 7.66 7.55 -13.30
N THR A 249 7.35 7.13 -14.50
CA THR A 249 7.90 7.77 -15.72
C THR A 249 6.97 8.90 -16.15
N GLU A 250 7.51 10.10 -16.26
CA GLU A 250 6.80 11.28 -16.70
C GLU A 250 7.64 12.01 -17.75
N ARG A 251 7.11 12.19 -18.96
CA ARG A 251 7.79 12.85 -20.09
C ARG A 251 9.16 12.24 -20.43
N GLY A 252 9.31 10.94 -20.23
CA GLY A 252 10.54 10.19 -20.48
C GLY A 252 11.57 10.20 -19.36
N GLU A 253 11.28 10.85 -18.22
CA GLU A 253 12.12 10.84 -17.03
C GLU A 253 11.52 9.93 -15.96
N PHE A 254 12.34 9.09 -15.35
CA PHE A 254 11.93 8.30 -14.17
C PHE A 254 12.14 9.15 -12.93
N ILE A 255 11.04 9.44 -12.24
CA ILE A 255 10.95 10.40 -11.15
C ILE A 255 10.45 9.72 -9.90
N LEU A 256 11.05 10.03 -8.75
CA LEU A 256 10.50 9.74 -7.43
C LEU A 256 10.16 11.06 -6.73
N GLU A 257 8.94 11.16 -6.25
CA GLU A 257 8.45 12.27 -5.46
C GLU A 257 7.94 11.74 -4.12
N ALA A 258 8.30 12.41 -3.02
CA ALA A 258 7.92 11.96 -1.69
C ALA A 258 7.69 13.11 -0.72
N CYS A 259 6.85 12.88 0.30
CA CYS A 259 6.63 13.83 1.39
C CYS A 259 6.62 13.14 2.76
N VAL A 260 7.07 13.86 3.77
CA VAL A 260 6.87 13.52 5.18
C VAL A 260 6.09 14.66 5.81
N CYS A 261 5.02 14.33 6.53
CA CYS A 261 4.14 15.31 7.14
C CYS A 261 3.99 15.00 8.65
N SER A 262 4.07 15.99 9.54
CA SER A 262 3.83 15.78 10.97
C SER A 262 2.40 15.29 11.23
N VAL A 263 2.20 14.56 12.33
CA VAL A 263 0.89 13.94 12.65
C VAL A 263 -0.23 14.97 12.78
N ASP A 264 0.10 16.17 13.25
CA ASP A 264 -0.81 17.32 13.36
C ASP A 264 -1.01 18.09 12.04
N GLY A 265 -0.21 17.79 10.99
CA GLY A 265 -0.25 18.46 9.69
C GLY A 265 0.48 19.80 9.62
N ALA A 266 1.12 20.26 10.71
CA ALA A 266 1.75 21.59 10.78
C ALA A 266 3.06 21.66 9.98
N GLN A 267 3.83 20.58 9.94
CA GLN A 267 5.08 20.49 9.18
C GLN A 267 4.91 19.57 7.97
N TYR A 268 5.32 20.05 6.80
CA TYR A 268 5.24 19.30 5.54
C TYR A 268 6.53 19.48 4.75
N VAL A 269 7.26 18.39 4.57
CA VAL A 269 8.50 18.36 3.79
C VAL A 269 8.26 17.53 2.55
N ARG A 270 8.55 18.05 1.36
CA ARG A 270 8.38 17.37 0.08
C ARG A 270 9.63 17.52 -0.76
N GLN A 271 10.06 16.42 -1.39
CA GLN A 271 11.22 16.36 -2.25
C GLN A 271 10.93 15.54 -3.51
N ARG A 272 11.65 15.87 -4.59
CA ARG A 272 11.56 15.20 -5.87
C ARG A 272 12.95 15.11 -6.49
N ALA A 273 13.26 13.95 -7.09
CA ALA A 273 14.45 13.77 -7.92
C ALA A 273 14.13 12.83 -9.09
N ALA A 274 14.99 12.83 -10.10
CA ALA A 274 14.92 11.97 -11.27
C ALA A 274 16.22 11.19 -11.45
N ALA A 275 16.12 9.99 -12.02
CA ALA A 275 17.27 9.16 -12.40
C ALA A 275 16.84 8.23 -13.56
N SER A 276 17.71 7.30 -13.97
CA SER A 276 17.26 6.22 -14.85
C SER A 276 16.56 5.10 -14.02
N PRO A 277 15.64 4.31 -14.63
CA PRO A 277 14.97 3.20 -13.95
C PRO A 277 15.93 2.17 -13.35
N GLU A 278 17.12 1.97 -13.95
CA GLU A 278 18.19 1.07 -13.46
C GLU A 278 18.78 1.56 -12.13
N GLN A 279 18.66 2.87 -11.86
CA GLN A 279 19.13 3.51 -10.64
C GLN A 279 18.02 3.68 -9.60
N ALA A 280 16.90 2.97 -9.74
CA ALA A 280 15.71 3.13 -8.90
C ALA A 280 16.01 3.08 -7.39
N ALA A 281 16.82 2.13 -6.93
CA ALA A 281 17.18 2.02 -5.52
C ALA A 281 17.99 3.24 -5.04
N ALA A 282 19.03 3.64 -5.80
CA ALA A 282 19.84 4.81 -5.50
C ALA A 282 19.03 6.11 -5.51
N LEU A 283 18.02 6.24 -6.40
CA LEU A 283 17.08 7.34 -6.41
C LEU A 283 16.26 7.39 -5.12
N GLY A 284 15.79 6.24 -4.62
CA GLY A 284 15.06 6.14 -3.35
C GLY A 284 15.91 6.64 -2.17
N GLU A 285 17.16 6.19 -2.07
CA GLU A 285 18.11 6.61 -1.03
C GLU A 285 18.44 8.11 -1.14
N HIS A 286 18.59 8.61 -2.37
CA HIS A 286 18.85 10.02 -2.60
C HIS A 286 17.70 10.91 -2.15
N VAL A 287 16.45 10.58 -2.50
CA VAL A 287 15.27 11.34 -2.07
C VAL A 287 15.09 11.26 -0.55
N ALA A 288 15.40 10.12 0.08
CA ALA A 288 15.40 10.00 1.54
C ALA A 288 16.35 11.00 2.20
N ARG A 289 17.59 11.11 1.69
CA ARG A 289 18.58 12.06 2.19
C ARG A 289 18.09 13.51 2.02
N LEU A 290 17.55 13.87 0.86
CA LEU A 290 16.99 15.20 0.62
C LEU A 290 15.87 15.53 1.61
N LEU A 291 14.98 14.59 1.91
CA LEU A 291 13.92 14.77 2.91
C LEU A 291 14.51 15.02 4.31
N LEU A 292 15.50 14.21 4.73
CA LEU A 292 16.15 14.36 6.04
C LEU A 292 16.86 15.73 6.18
N GLU A 293 17.62 16.14 5.16
CA GLU A 293 18.29 17.44 5.09
C GLU A 293 17.31 18.62 5.12
N SER A 294 16.08 18.40 4.63
CA SER A 294 15.00 19.39 4.61
C SER A 294 14.12 19.40 5.87
N GLY A 295 14.51 18.64 6.92
CA GLY A 295 13.83 18.67 8.23
C GLY A 295 12.88 17.51 8.51
N ALA A 296 12.79 16.50 7.62
CA ALA A 296 11.95 15.33 7.88
C ALA A 296 12.42 14.50 9.08
N GLN A 297 13.71 14.61 9.48
CA GLN A 297 14.25 13.86 10.60
C GLN A 297 13.50 14.12 11.91
N SER A 298 13.27 15.40 12.26
CA SER A 298 12.54 15.78 13.48
C SER A 298 11.12 15.22 13.50
N ILE A 299 10.42 15.25 12.36
CA ILE A 299 9.06 14.71 12.22
C ILE A 299 9.07 13.20 12.48
N LEU A 300 10.03 12.47 11.90
CA LEU A 300 10.14 11.01 12.05
C LEU A 300 10.53 10.60 13.48
N GLU A 301 11.39 11.37 14.14
CA GLU A 301 11.79 11.13 15.54
C GLU A 301 10.60 11.35 16.50
N GLU A 302 9.80 12.38 16.30
CA GLU A 302 8.59 12.63 17.08
C GLU A 302 7.60 11.47 16.96
N VAL A 303 7.35 10.97 15.74
CA VAL A 303 6.45 9.83 15.51
C VAL A 303 6.97 8.55 16.18
N ARG A 304 8.28 8.31 16.15
CA ARG A 304 8.88 7.14 16.83
C ARG A 304 8.77 7.25 18.36
N GLY A 305 8.99 8.45 18.91
CA GLY A 305 8.87 8.68 20.35
C GLY A 305 7.45 8.51 20.90
N GLN A 306 6.43 8.70 20.08
CA GLN A 306 5.01 8.49 20.46
C GLN A 306 4.59 7.00 20.39
N HIS A 307 5.36 6.11 19.77
CA HIS A 307 5.02 4.71 19.52
C HIS A 307 6.00 3.71 20.14
N GLY A 308 7.05 4.16 20.82
CA GLY A 308 7.98 3.37 21.65
C GLY A 308 7.61 3.47 23.12
#